data_c7f24273267cc313dd3038038e4b29f8
#
_entry.id   c7f24273267cc313dd3038038e4b29f8
#
_cell.length_a   1.000
_cell.length_b   1.000
_cell.length_c   1.000
_cell.angle_alpha   90.00
_cell.angle_beta   90.00
_cell.angle_gamma   90.00
#
_symmetry.space_group_name_H-M   'P 1'
#
loop_
_entity.id
_entity.type
_entity.pdbx_description
1 polymer ?
#
loop_
_entity_poly.entity_id
_entity_poly.type
_entity_poly.pdbx_seq_one_letter_code
_entity_poly.pdbx_strand_id
1 'polypeptide(L)'
;MKRRDFLKLAGLTSAVVATGGLMSMDKLLAQAPVVGSTKLETGMQFVGSHAKVYFTKKIDAKHLIMLYNLINESIYGKVAIKLHTGEKHGPNILPRDMVQALQAQIPNSTIVETNTLYQGDRYTTEGHLETLKVNGWTFCPVDIMDADGTVELPVRGGKHFKTVSMGKNIVNYDSMLVLTHFKGHAMGGFGGSMKNIAIGCADGRIGKAQVHGVDKDNLPADWNVWPAKEALMENMAESAKATIDYFGKHIVYINVLRRMSVDCDCAGVIAAEPTIPDIGILASTDILAIDQASVDLVYAEMNNMDLVERIESRHGLHQLTAMRELKMGNDKYELISVD
;
A
#
# COMPACT_ATOMS: atom_id res chain seq x y z
N MET A 1 -0.64 -21.23 -2.62
CA MET A 1 0.65 -21.62 -2.02
C MET A 1 0.41 -21.90 -0.55
N LYS A 2 0.89 -23.01 0.03
CA LYS A 2 0.67 -23.30 1.44
C LYS A 2 1.61 -22.47 2.32
N ARG A 3 1.20 -22.11 3.54
CA ARG A 3 1.97 -21.32 4.51
C ARG A 3 3.44 -21.79 4.64
N ARG A 4 3.67 -23.10 4.58
CA ARG A 4 5.02 -23.69 4.59
C ARG A 4 5.88 -23.28 3.38
N ASP A 5 5.26 -23.13 2.23
CA ASP A 5 5.97 -22.80 0.99
C ASP A 5 6.30 -21.31 0.96
N PHE A 6 5.43 -20.45 1.54
CA PHE A 6 5.70 -19.02 1.71
C PHE A 6 6.86 -18.76 2.67
N LEU A 7 6.87 -19.41 3.84
CA LEU A 7 7.97 -19.28 4.81
C LEU A 7 9.31 -19.76 4.23
N LYS A 8 9.28 -20.74 3.32
CA LYS A 8 10.47 -21.18 2.56
C LYS A 8 10.91 -20.11 1.55
N LEU A 9 9.99 -19.46 0.87
CA LEU A 9 10.29 -18.41 -0.10
C LEU A 9 10.78 -17.12 0.57
N ALA A 10 10.24 -16.78 1.74
CA ALA A 10 10.56 -15.57 2.49
C ALA A 10 11.84 -15.68 3.34
N GLY A 11 12.51 -16.84 3.35
CA GLY A 11 13.72 -17.04 4.16
C GLY A 11 13.48 -17.20 5.67
N LEU A 12 12.23 -17.23 6.11
CA LEU A 12 11.83 -17.36 7.52
C LEU A 12 11.89 -18.80 8.05
N THR A 13 12.26 -19.77 7.21
CA THR A 13 12.11 -21.20 7.50
C THR A 13 13.08 -21.75 8.53
N SER A 14 14.24 -21.15 8.73
CA SER A 14 15.26 -21.75 9.61
C SER A 14 15.03 -21.48 11.09
N ALA A 15 14.33 -20.40 11.44
CA ALA A 15 14.14 -20.01 12.85
C ALA A 15 12.83 -20.52 13.47
N VAL A 16 11.77 -20.68 12.66
CA VAL A 16 10.42 -21.01 13.15
C VAL A 16 10.18 -22.52 13.25
N VAL A 17 10.86 -23.32 12.40
CA VAL A 17 10.63 -24.78 12.32
C VAL A 17 11.40 -25.54 13.39
N ALA A 18 12.49 -25.00 13.91
CA ALA A 18 13.35 -25.71 14.87
C ALA A 18 12.77 -25.81 16.30
N THR A 19 11.77 -25.02 16.67
CA THR A 19 11.26 -24.95 18.06
C THR A 19 9.79 -25.31 18.23
N GLY A 20 9.06 -25.64 17.16
CA GLY A 20 7.64 -26.08 17.26
C GLY A 20 6.68 -25.01 17.82
N GLY A 21 7.09 -23.77 17.99
CA GLY A 21 6.30 -22.68 18.54
C GLY A 21 6.25 -21.47 17.61
N LEU A 22 5.08 -20.78 17.59
CA LEU A 22 4.94 -19.47 16.99
C LEU A 22 5.81 -18.48 17.77
N MET A 23 6.77 -17.84 17.13
CA MET A 23 7.52 -16.74 17.75
C MET A 23 6.58 -15.55 17.96
N SER A 24 6.62 -15.00 19.18
CA SER A 24 5.95 -13.72 19.47
C SER A 24 6.60 -12.58 18.72
N MET A 25 5.85 -11.48 18.50
CA MET A 25 6.35 -10.24 17.90
C MET A 25 7.64 -9.75 18.58
N ASP A 26 7.73 -9.85 19.91
CA ASP A 26 8.91 -9.43 20.64
C ASP A 26 10.15 -10.27 20.32
N LYS A 27 9.97 -11.55 20.05
CA LYS A 27 11.06 -12.42 19.58
C LYS A 27 11.45 -12.14 18.13
N LEU A 28 10.50 -11.78 17.27
CA LEU A 28 10.78 -11.35 15.91
C LEU A 28 11.60 -10.06 15.90
N LEU A 29 11.22 -9.08 16.74
CA LEU A 29 11.93 -7.80 16.88
C LEU A 29 13.29 -7.95 17.58
N ALA A 30 13.39 -8.82 18.60
CA ALA A 30 14.64 -9.05 19.32
C ALA A 30 15.66 -9.87 18.53
N GLN A 31 15.20 -10.64 17.54
CA GLN A 31 16.04 -11.45 16.66
C GLN A 31 16.18 -10.85 15.27
N ALA A 32 15.77 -9.60 15.06
CA ALA A 32 15.89 -8.91 13.77
C ALA A 32 17.38 -8.76 13.36
N PRO A 33 18.05 -9.86 12.98
CA PRO A 33 19.17 -9.76 12.10
C PRO A 33 18.59 -9.85 10.71
N VAL A 34 19.14 -9.15 9.82
CA VAL A 34 19.15 -9.41 8.41
C VAL A 34 18.36 -10.66 7.99
N VAL A 35 17.06 -10.55 7.74
CA VAL A 35 16.27 -11.61 7.14
C VAL A 35 16.66 -11.66 5.66
N GLY A 36 17.49 -12.59 5.30
CA GLY A 36 17.87 -12.73 3.91
C GLY A 36 18.82 -13.89 3.64
N SER A 37 18.47 -14.62 2.67
CA SER A 37 19.16 -15.67 1.93
C SER A 37 18.88 -17.10 2.35
N THR A 38 17.85 -17.67 1.75
CA THR A 38 18.02 -19.03 1.21
C THR A 38 18.81 -18.89 -0.07
N LYS A 39 19.96 -19.56 -0.15
CA LYS A 39 20.71 -19.70 -1.38
C LYS A 39 19.82 -20.30 -2.46
N LEU A 40 19.36 -19.49 -3.38
CA LEU A 40 19.13 -19.86 -4.75
C LEU A 40 20.44 -19.56 -5.46
N GLU A 41 21.19 -20.59 -5.75
CA GLU A 41 22.37 -20.51 -6.62
C GLU A 41 21.91 -20.16 -8.03
N THR A 42 21.81 -18.87 -8.31
CA THR A 42 21.91 -18.30 -9.65
C THR A 42 22.69 -17.01 -9.51
N GLY A 43 23.84 -16.98 -10.15
CA GLY A 43 24.92 -16.00 -10.00
C GLY A 43 24.58 -14.57 -10.33
N MET A 44 23.78 -13.91 -9.52
CA MET A 44 23.73 -12.45 -9.43
C MET A 44 24.05 -12.05 -7.98
N GLN A 45 25.29 -11.64 -7.77
CA GLN A 45 25.67 -10.91 -6.56
C GLN A 45 25.00 -9.55 -6.61
N PHE A 46 23.87 -9.39 -5.90
CA PHE A 46 23.41 -8.06 -5.52
C PHE A 46 24.27 -7.57 -4.35
N VAL A 47 25.28 -6.78 -4.66
CA VAL A 47 25.97 -5.95 -3.69
C VAL A 47 25.09 -4.72 -3.46
N GLY A 48 24.07 -4.84 -2.60
CA GLY A 48 23.17 -3.75 -2.22
C GLY A 48 22.93 -3.78 -0.72
N SER A 49 23.02 -2.62 -0.08
CA SER A 49 22.61 -2.45 1.31
C SER A 49 21.13 -2.83 1.48
N HIS A 50 20.77 -3.46 2.61
CA HIS A 50 19.39 -3.74 2.96
C HIS A 50 18.58 -2.42 3.04
N ALA A 51 17.34 -2.45 2.57
CA ALA A 51 16.44 -1.31 2.75
C ALA A 51 16.10 -1.18 4.24
N LYS A 52 16.03 0.05 4.74
CA LYS A 52 15.61 0.31 6.12
C LYS A 52 14.11 0.42 6.20
N VAL A 53 13.49 -0.31 7.13
CA VAL A 53 12.09 -0.19 7.50
C VAL A 53 12.01 0.13 8.99
N TYR A 54 11.62 1.34 9.32
CA TYR A 54 11.41 1.77 10.69
C TYR A 54 10.03 1.30 11.18
N PHE A 55 9.95 0.86 12.43
CA PHE A 55 8.76 0.28 13.01
C PHE A 55 8.52 0.75 14.44
N THR A 56 7.26 1.01 14.78
CA THR A 56 6.79 1.20 16.17
C THR A 56 5.47 0.45 16.40
N LYS A 57 5.31 -0.12 17.59
CA LYS A 57 4.04 -0.72 18.03
C LYS A 57 2.98 0.33 18.37
N LYS A 58 3.38 1.58 18.61
CA LYS A 58 2.51 2.66 19.04
C LYS A 58 1.83 3.33 17.85
N ILE A 59 0.50 3.34 17.90
CA ILE A 59 -0.34 3.88 16.82
C ILE A 59 -0.99 5.17 17.30
N ASP A 60 -0.21 6.25 17.25
CA ASP A 60 -0.66 7.59 17.59
C ASP A 60 0.02 8.66 16.73
N ALA A 61 -0.46 9.90 16.82
CA ALA A 61 0.05 11.01 16.02
C ALA A 61 1.54 11.29 16.25
N LYS A 62 2.00 11.19 17.51
CA LYS A 62 3.41 11.46 17.87
C LYS A 62 4.35 10.48 17.16
N HIS A 63 4.04 9.19 17.20
CA HIS A 63 4.88 8.15 16.61
C HIS A 63 4.77 8.15 15.07
N LEU A 64 3.60 8.47 14.52
CA LEU A 64 3.44 8.67 13.07
C LEU A 64 4.34 9.82 12.56
N ILE A 65 4.35 10.97 13.24
CA ILE A 65 5.22 12.11 12.92
C ILE A 65 6.70 11.75 13.09
N MET A 66 7.04 11.05 14.17
CA MET A 66 8.41 10.58 14.42
C MET A 66 8.92 9.70 13.25
N LEU A 67 8.12 8.73 12.81
CA LEU A 67 8.48 7.87 11.69
C LEU A 67 8.60 8.66 10.38
N TYR A 68 7.69 9.60 10.11
CA TYR A 68 7.81 10.48 8.94
C TYR A 68 9.14 11.26 8.93
N ASN A 69 9.57 11.79 10.08
CA ASN A 69 10.81 12.53 10.20
C ASN A 69 12.08 11.70 9.96
N LEU A 70 11.99 10.38 10.04
CA LEU A 70 13.10 9.47 9.73
C LEU A 70 13.27 9.20 8.23
N ILE A 71 12.26 9.52 7.41
CA ILE A 71 12.23 9.17 5.98
C ILE A 71 12.03 10.38 5.06
N ASN A 72 11.82 11.58 5.58
CA ASN A 72 11.38 12.74 4.80
C ASN A 72 12.51 13.59 4.18
N GLU A 73 13.77 13.16 4.27
CA GLU A 73 14.94 13.92 3.79
C GLU A 73 14.81 14.37 2.31
N SER A 74 14.19 13.54 1.47
CA SER A 74 14.01 13.83 0.04
C SER A 74 12.72 14.56 -0.30
N ILE A 75 11.85 14.84 0.68
CA ILE A 75 10.55 15.51 0.48
C ILE A 75 10.74 17.01 0.42
N TYR A 76 10.17 17.65 -0.60
CA TYR A 76 10.26 19.09 -0.82
C TYR A 76 9.07 19.63 -1.62
N GLY A 77 8.93 20.95 -1.70
CA GLY A 77 7.98 21.63 -2.55
C GLY A 77 6.53 21.43 -2.17
N LYS A 78 5.67 21.21 -3.16
CA LYS A 78 4.25 20.86 -2.96
C LYS A 78 4.12 19.37 -2.77
N VAL A 79 3.59 18.94 -1.63
CA VAL A 79 3.56 17.54 -1.22
C VAL A 79 2.16 16.93 -1.35
N ALA A 80 2.03 15.86 -2.13
CA ALA A 80 0.85 15.03 -2.15
C ALA A 80 0.88 14.04 -0.98
N ILE A 81 -0.14 14.03 -0.13
CA ILE A 81 -0.36 12.98 0.86
C ILE A 81 -1.40 12.03 0.29
N LYS A 82 -0.93 10.89 -0.28
CA LYS A 82 -1.82 9.90 -0.84
C LYS A 82 -2.29 8.93 0.24
N LEU A 83 -3.55 9.03 0.55
CA LEU A 83 -4.21 8.09 1.45
C LEU A 83 -5.57 7.66 0.88
N HIS A 84 -6.14 6.57 1.41
CA HIS A 84 -7.50 6.16 1.10
C HIS A 84 -8.45 6.77 2.12
N THR A 85 -9.31 7.68 1.67
CA THR A 85 -10.25 8.44 2.52
C THR A 85 -11.51 7.65 2.91
N GLY A 86 -11.73 6.49 2.27
CA GLY A 86 -12.83 5.55 2.55
C GLY A 86 -14.17 5.93 1.93
N GLU A 87 -15.08 4.98 1.90
CA GLU A 87 -16.49 5.22 1.63
C GLU A 87 -17.18 5.89 2.83
N LYS A 88 -18.37 6.47 2.62
CA LYS A 88 -19.13 7.13 3.69
C LYS A 88 -19.28 6.23 4.91
N HIS A 89 -18.96 6.79 6.08
CA HIS A 89 -19.06 6.11 7.38
C HIS A 89 -18.23 4.82 7.51
N GLY A 90 -17.19 4.64 6.69
CA GLY A 90 -16.29 3.49 6.77
C GLY A 90 -15.67 3.37 8.18
N PRO A 91 -15.84 2.20 8.87
CA PRO A 91 -15.51 2.10 10.29
C PRO A 91 -14.00 2.00 10.57
N ASN A 92 -13.21 1.62 9.58
CA ASN A 92 -11.80 1.27 9.76
C ASN A 92 -10.80 2.32 9.23
N ILE A 93 -11.28 3.37 8.55
CA ILE A 93 -10.43 4.42 7.98
C ILE A 93 -9.49 5.04 9.02
N LEU A 94 -8.36 5.57 8.59
CA LEU A 94 -7.38 6.18 9.49
C LEU A 94 -8.01 7.29 10.36
N PRO A 95 -7.61 7.40 11.64
CA PRO A 95 -8.09 8.47 12.53
C PRO A 95 -7.75 9.85 11.95
N ARG A 96 -8.77 10.71 11.83
CA ARG A 96 -8.61 12.07 11.25
C ARG A 96 -7.67 12.93 12.04
N ASP A 97 -7.73 12.87 13.36
CA ASP A 97 -6.84 13.60 14.29
C ASP A 97 -5.36 13.22 14.09
N MET A 98 -5.08 11.94 13.92
CA MET A 98 -3.74 11.43 13.63
C MET A 98 -3.21 11.94 12.29
N VAL A 99 -4.03 11.90 11.24
CA VAL A 99 -3.66 12.37 9.90
C VAL A 99 -3.55 13.89 9.88
N GLN A 100 -4.44 14.61 10.56
CA GLN A 100 -4.38 16.07 10.70
C GLN A 100 -3.09 16.51 11.37
N ALA A 101 -2.69 15.84 12.46
CA ALA A 101 -1.47 16.15 13.17
C ALA A 101 -0.22 15.94 12.29
N LEU A 102 -0.18 14.88 11.49
CA LEU A 102 0.89 14.64 10.52
C LEU A 102 0.89 15.71 9.42
N GLN A 103 -0.27 15.97 8.81
CA GLN A 103 -0.41 16.93 7.71
C GLN A 103 0.05 18.33 8.14
N ALA A 104 -0.25 18.75 9.37
CA ALA A 104 0.19 20.04 9.92
C ALA A 104 1.72 20.17 10.05
N GLN A 105 2.48 19.07 10.04
CA GLN A 105 3.94 19.07 10.05
C GLN A 105 4.55 19.10 8.64
N ILE A 106 3.74 19.00 7.59
CA ILE A 106 4.22 18.93 6.20
C ILE A 106 3.77 20.20 5.47
N PRO A 107 4.65 21.20 5.35
CA PRO A 107 4.31 22.44 4.65
C PRO A 107 3.87 22.17 3.19
N ASN A 108 2.94 22.98 2.69
CA ASN A 108 2.40 22.88 1.32
C ASN A 108 1.84 21.48 0.97
N SER A 109 1.36 20.73 1.96
CA SER A 109 0.79 19.41 1.71
C SER A 109 -0.71 19.47 1.44
N THR A 110 -1.16 18.55 0.59
CA THR A 110 -2.55 18.37 0.21
C THR A 110 -2.84 16.87 0.22
N ILE A 111 -3.95 16.44 0.82
CA ILE A 111 -4.42 15.06 0.67
C ILE A 111 -4.90 14.87 -0.76
N VAL A 112 -4.51 13.76 -1.40
CA VAL A 112 -4.85 13.48 -2.78
C VAL A 112 -5.55 12.13 -2.93
N GLU A 113 -6.58 12.11 -3.80
CA GLU A 113 -7.35 10.93 -4.20
C GLU A 113 -7.71 11.00 -5.68
N THR A 114 -8.34 9.95 -6.21
CA THR A 114 -9.02 9.96 -7.52
C THR A 114 -10.40 9.29 -7.41
N ASN A 115 -11.31 9.62 -8.30
CA ASN A 115 -12.65 9.06 -8.36
C ASN A 115 -12.61 7.53 -8.55
N THR A 116 -13.69 6.83 -8.19
CA THR A 116 -13.78 5.37 -8.33
C THR A 116 -14.21 4.96 -9.74
N LEU A 117 -13.82 3.74 -10.16
CA LEU A 117 -14.30 3.13 -11.40
C LEU A 117 -15.75 2.64 -11.26
N TYR A 118 -16.07 2.04 -10.10
CA TYR A 118 -17.41 1.56 -9.79
C TYR A 118 -18.36 2.73 -9.45
N GLN A 119 -19.62 2.56 -9.75
CA GLN A 119 -20.65 3.51 -9.36
C GLN A 119 -20.87 3.49 -7.84
N GLY A 120 -20.97 4.65 -7.25
CA GLY A 120 -21.11 4.86 -5.82
C GLY A 120 -20.90 6.33 -5.46
N ASP A 121 -20.77 6.61 -4.16
CA ASP A 121 -20.65 7.98 -3.66
C ASP A 121 -19.39 8.71 -4.17
N ARG A 122 -18.32 8.00 -4.44
CA ARG A 122 -17.05 8.56 -4.94
C ARG A 122 -16.88 8.41 -6.47
N TYR A 123 -17.98 8.11 -7.19
CA TYR A 123 -17.93 7.97 -8.64
C TYR A 123 -17.75 9.32 -9.35
N THR A 124 -18.40 10.38 -8.88
CA THR A 124 -18.22 11.76 -9.38
C THR A 124 -17.42 12.58 -8.39
N THR A 125 -16.79 13.64 -8.88
CA THR A 125 -16.02 14.57 -8.03
C THR A 125 -16.89 15.20 -6.96
N GLU A 126 -18.13 15.62 -7.29
CA GLU A 126 -19.07 16.19 -6.33
C GLU A 126 -19.45 15.21 -5.23
N GLY A 127 -19.79 13.96 -5.60
CA GLY A 127 -20.10 12.89 -4.63
C GLY A 127 -18.89 12.53 -3.78
N HIS A 128 -17.69 12.52 -4.36
CA HIS A 128 -16.44 12.27 -3.64
C HIS A 128 -16.16 13.37 -2.61
N LEU A 129 -16.30 14.66 -3.00
CA LEU A 129 -16.14 15.79 -2.08
C LEU A 129 -17.15 15.74 -0.93
N GLU A 130 -18.39 15.31 -1.19
CA GLU A 130 -19.37 15.11 -0.13
C GLU A 130 -19.00 13.96 0.79
N THR A 131 -18.48 12.86 0.26
CA THR A 131 -17.98 11.73 1.05
C THR A 131 -16.83 12.15 1.97
N LEU A 132 -15.92 13.00 1.50
CA LEU A 132 -14.86 13.58 2.32
C LEU A 132 -15.39 14.36 3.51
N LYS A 133 -16.43 15.19 3.30
CA LYS A 133 -17.07 15.94 4.39
C LYS A 133 -17.70 15.01 5.42
N VAL A 134 -18.46 14.01 4.97
CA VAL A 134 -19.11 13.01 5.83
C VAL A 134 -18.07 12.27 6.68
N ASN A 135 -16.92 11.92 6.10
CA ASN A 135 -15.85 11.22 6.79
C ASN A 135 -14.92 12.14 7.61
N GLY A 136 -15.14 13.46 7.59
CA GLY A 136 -14.39 14.42 8.39
C GLY A 136 -13.01 14.82 7.82
N TRP A 137 -12.79 14.62 6.51
CA TRP A 137 -11.57 15.06 5.82
C TRP A 137 -11.70 16.53 5.40
N THR A 138 -11.86 17.44 6.37
CA THR A 138 -12.13 18.87 6.14
C THR A 138 -11.10 19.80 6.77
N PHE A 139 -10.08 19.25 7.42
CA PHE A 139 -9.04 20.00 8.14
C PHE A 139 -7.94 20.53 7.22
N CYS A 140 -7.85 20.06 5.99
CA CYS A 140 -6.94 20.57 4.97
C CYS A 140 -7.60 20.43 3.58
N PRO A 141 -7.03 21.06 2.53
CA PRO A 141 -7.46 20.81 1.17
C PRO A 141 -7.32 19.35 0.78
N VAL A 142 -8.29 18.82 0.05
CA VAL A 142 -8.23 17.50 -0.60
C VAL A 142 -8.40 17.69 -2.09
N ASP A 143 -7.44 17.19 -2.87
CA ASP A 143 -7.45 17.27 -4.33
C ASP A 143 -7.92 15.92 -4.91
N ILE A 144 -9.03 15.93 -5.63
CA ILE A 144 -9.46 14.81 -6.46
C ILE A 144 -8.73 14.96 -7.79
N MET A 145 -7.57 14.32 -7.92
CA MET A 145 -6.58 14.57 -8.97
C MET A 145 -7.12 14.42 -10.39
N ASP A 146 -8.16 13.65 -10.59
CA ASP A 146 -8.82 13.44 -11.89
C ASP A 146 -10.06 14.33 -12.13
N ALA A 147 -10.33 15.30 -11.24
CA ALA A 147 -11.42 16.27 -11.41
C ALA A 147 -11.23 17.12 -12.68
N ASP A 148 -10.00 17.48 -13.02
CA ASP A 148 -9.63 18.31 -14.16
C ASP A 148 -9.16 17.51 -15.38
N GLY A 149 -9.35 16.19 -15.38
CA GLY A 149 -8.98 15.29 -16.46
C GLY A 149 -7.82 14.37 -16.12
N THR A 150 -7.09 13.93 -17.14
CA THR A 150 -6.08 12.88 -17.04
C THR A 150 -4.72 13.29 -17.60
N VAL A 151 -3.69 12.55 -17.21
CA VAL A 151 -2.34 12.65 -17.78
C VAL A 151 -1.76 11.25 -17.94
N GLU A 152 -1.08 10.98 -19.05
CA GLU A 152 -0.41 9.72 -19.30
C GLU A 152 0.99 9.72 -18.67
N LEU A 153 1.24 8.83 -17.72
CA LEU A 153 2.57 8.63 -17.17
C LEU A 153 3.20 7.36 -17.76
N PRO A 154 4.49 7.41 -18.18
CA PRO A 154 5.17 6.26 -18.79
C PRO A 154 5.47 5.18 -17.76
N VAL A 155 5.36 3.91 -18.18
CA VAL A 155 5.76 2.74 -17.39
C VAL A 155 7.10 2.23 -17.92
N ARG A 156 8.19 2.53 -17.23
CA ARG A 156 9.52 2.09 -17.63
C ARG A 156 9.70 0.60 -17.36
N GLY A 157 9.89 -0.19 -18.41
CA GLY A 157 10.06 -1.64 -18.31
C GLY A 157 8.75 -2.41 -18.08
N GLY A 158 7.59 -1.78 -18.27
CA GLY A 158 6.30 -2.45 -18.21
C GLY A 158 6.14 -3.53 -19.28
N LYS A 159 5.48 -4.62 -18.92
CA LYS A 159 5.14 -5.74 -19.82
C LYS A 159 3.76 -5.52 -20.46
N HIS A 160 2.83 -4.95 -19.70
CA HIS A 160 1.42 -4.79 -20.07
C HIS A 160 1.11 -3.38 -20.56
N PHE A 161 1.74 -2.36 -19.94
CA PHE A 161 1.46 -0.96 -20.25
C PHE A 161 2.71 -0.20 -20.71
N LYS A 162 2.54 0.65 -21.72
CA LYS A 162 3.52 1.68 -22.07
C LYS A 162 3.33 2.93 -21.21
N THR A 163 2.08 3.27 -20.98
CA THR A 163 1.64 4.39 -20.14
C THR A 163 0.43 3.97 -19.32
N VAL A 164 0.20 4.65 -18.20
CA VAL A 164 -1.05 4.55 -17.41
C VAL A 164 -1.66 5.92 -17.29
N SER A 165 -2.98 5.98 -17.48
CA SER A 165 -3.76 7.20 -17.31
C SER A 165 -3.93 7.51 -15.82
N MET A 166 -3.37 8.64 -15.38
CA MET A 166 -3.40 9.13 -14.00
C MET A 166 -4.31 10.34 -13.87
N GLY A 167 -4.73 10.65 -12.66
CA GLY A 167 -5.38 11.93 -12.39
C GLY A 167 -4.46 13.09 -12.78
N LYS A 168 -4.98 14.04 -13.60
CA LYS A 168 -4.18 15.11 -14.19
C LYS A 168 -3.39 15.90 -13.16
N ASN A 169 -3.96 16.15 -11.99
CA ASN A 169 -3.34 17.01 -10.99
C ASN A 169 -2.11 16.39 -10.31
N ILE A 170 -1.79 15.11 -10.57
CA ILE A 170 -0.57 14.48 -10.03
C ILE A 170 0.69 15.26 -10.41
N VAL A 171 0.71 15.89 -11.60
CA VAL A 171 1.86 16.67 -12.09
C VAL A 171 2.04 18.03 -11.40
N ASN A 172 1.11 18.41 -10.54
CA ASN A 172 1.20 19.65 -9.77
C ASN A 172 1.98 19.49 -8.45
N TYR A 173 2.48 18.27 -8.16
CA TYR A 173 3.17 17.95 -6.93
C TYR A 173 4.64 17.62 -7.19
N ASP A 174 5.52 18.11 -6.28
CA ASP A 174 6.96 17.87 -6.33
C ASP A 174 7.37 16.61 -5.59
N SER A 175 6.59 16.21 -4.58
CA SER A 175 6.86 15.06 -3.71
C SER A 175 5.57 14.36 -3.31
N MET A 176 5.71 13.09 -2.87
CA MET A 176 4.57 12.32 -2.38
C MET A 176 4.90 11.58 -1.08
N LEU A 177 4.01 11.68 -0.10
CA LEU A 177 3.91 10.77 1.03
C LEU A 177 2.76 9.78 0.77
N VAL A 178 3.07 8.50 0.67
CA VAL A 178 2.07 7.43 0.59
C VAL A 178 1.74 6.98 2.00
N LEU A 179 0.62 7.46 2.52
CA LEU A 179 0.11 7.11 3.85
C LEU A 179 -0.96 6.03 3.69
N THR A 180 -0.65 4.82 4.09
CA THR A 180 -1.49 3.65 3.82
C THR A 180 -2.08 3.08 5.09
N HIS A 181 -3.40 2.95 5.12
CA HIS A 181 -4.07 2.01 6.00
C HIS A 181 -3.87 0.61 5.41
N PHE A 182 -3.02 -0.22 6.02
CA PHE A 182 -2.78 -1.60 5.57
C PHE A 182 -3.94 -2.51 5.99
N LYS A 183 -4.46 -3.32 5.08
CA LYS A 183 -5.63 -4.20 5.29
C LYS A 183 -5.78 -5.23 4.18
N GLY A 184 -6.75 -6.11 4.32
CA GLY A 184 -7.17 -7.03 3.26
C GLY A 184 -7.82 -6.33 2.06
N HIS A 185 -8.01 -7.08 0.99
CA HIS A 185 -8.73 -6.60 -0.20
C HIS A 185 -9.37 -7.74 -0.97
N ALA A 186 -10.62 -7.56 -1.39
CA ALA A 186 -11.42 -8.60 -2.05
C ALA A 186 -10.79 -9.16 -3.33
N MET A 187 -10.13 -8.33 -4.15
CA MET A 187 -9.48 -8.74 -5.40
C MET A 187 -7.95 -8.85 -5.24
N GLY A 188 -7.32 -7.93 -4.53
CA GLY A 188 -5.86 -7.81 -4.42
C GLY A 188 -5.23 -8.64 -3.31
N GLY A 189 -6.01 -9.31 -2.46
CA GLY A 189 -5.51 -10.00 -1.27
C GLY A 189 -5.20 -9.05 -0.12
N PHE A 190 -4.32 -8.07 -0.33
CA PHE A 190 -4.04 -6.98 0.62
C PHE A 190 -3.91 -5.63 -0.10
N GLY A 191 -4.00 -4.56 0.68
CA GLY A 191 -3.74 -3.20 0.24
C GLY A 191 -2.63 -2.57 1.07
N GLY A 192 -1.41 -2.61 0.53
CA GLY A 192 -0.22 -1.92 1.01
C GLY A 192 0.02 -0.61 0.24
N SER A 193 1.23 -0.06 0.38
CA SER A 193 1.65 1.17 -0.30
C SER A 193 1.59 1.05 -1.82
N MET A 194 1.99 -0.09 -2.39
CA MET A 194 1.93 -0.32 -3.83
C MET A 194 0.50 -0.18 -4.34
N LYS A 195 -0.45 -0.92 -3.74
CA LYS A 195 -1.86 -0.86 -4.17
C LYS A 195 -2.46 0.54 -3.93
N ASN A 196 -2.07 1.24 -2.87
CA ASN A 196 -2.57 2.58 -2.57
C ASN A 196 -2.30 3.55 -3.73
N ILE A 197 -1.09 3.57 -4.28
CA ILE A 197 -0.77 4.44 -5.43
C ILE A 197 -1.22 3.84 -6.76
N ALA A 198 -1.16 2.52 -6.94
CA ALA A 198 -1.57 1.84 -8.18
C ALA A 198 -3.00 2.17 -8.59
N ILE A 199 -3.91 2.09 -7.62
CA ILE A 199 -5.34 2.38 -7.84
C ILE A 199 -5.65 3.85 -7.55
N GLY A 200 -5.04 4.40 -6.49
CA GLY A 200 -5.42 5.71 -5.98
C GLY A 200 -4.77 6.91 -6.70
N CYS A 201 -3.85 6.69 -7.64
CA CYS A 201 -3.33 7.72 -8.55
C CYS A 201 -3.87 7.57 -9.97
N ALA A 202 -4.25 6.36 -10.39
CA ALA A 202 -4.93 6.14 -11.66
C ALA A 202 -6.27 6.85 -11.69
N ASP A 203 -6.61 7.51 -12.81
CA ASP A 203 -7.90 8.19 -12.94
C ASP A 203 -9.08 7.22 -12.87
N GLY A 204 -10.23 7.72 -12.46
CA GLY A 204 -11.41 6.94 -12.17
C GLY A 204 -12.04 6.21 -13.35
N ARG A 205 -11.67 6.52 -14.58
CA ARG A 205 -12.31 5.97 -15.79
C ARG A 205 -11.33 5.15 -16.63
N ILE A 206 -10.30 5.78 -17.17
CA ILE A 206 -9.37 5.15 -18.09
C ILE A 206 -8.34 4.33 -17.31
N GLY A 207 -7.61 4.97 -16.41
CA GLY A 207 -6.51 4.34 -15.68
C GLY A 207 -6.95 3.19 -14.79
N LYS A 208 -8.04 3.37 -14.03
CA LYS A 208 -8.56 2.26 -13.21
C LYS A 208 -9.09 1.10 -14.06
N ALA A 209 -9.71 1.38 -15.22
CA ALA A 209 -10.12 0.33 -16.15
C ALA A 209 -8.90 -0.42 -16.71
N GLN A 210 -7.82 0.31 -17.09
CA GLN A 210 -6.55 -0.30 -17.50
C GLN A 210 -6.02 -1.25 -16.42
N VAL A 211 -5.89 -0.78 -15.18
CA VAL A 211 -5.35 -1.58 -14.08
C VAL A 211 -6.19 -2.81 -13.81
N HIS A 212 -7.51 -2.71 -13.87
CA HIS A 212 -8.40 -3.85 -13.69
C HIS A 212 -8.50 -4.74 -14.95
N GLY A 213 -7.93 -4.33 -16.09
CA GLY A 213 -7.97 -5.09 -17.33
C GLY A 213 -9.38 -5.21 -17.92
N VAL A 214 -10.22 -4.18 -17.73
CA VAL A 214 -11.62 -4.14 -18.19
C VAL A 214 -11.82 -3.02 -19.21
N ASP A 215 -12.84 -3.18 -20.05
CA ASP A 215 -13.27 -2.12 -20.98
C ASP A 215 -14.02 -1.03 -20.20
N LYS A 216 -13.50 0.20 -20.23
CA LYS A 216 -14.08 1.36 -19.55
C LYS A 216 -15.52 1.70 -20.02
N ASP A 217 -15.85 1.38 -21.28
CA ASP A 217 -17.14 1.68 -21.90
C ASP A 217 -18.14 0.54 -21.74
N ASN A 218 -17.66 -0.66 -21.32
CA ASN A 218 -18.48 -1.85 -21.13
C ASN A 218 -18.04 -2.64 -19.91
N LEU A 219 -18.16 -2.03 -18.72
CA LEU A 219 -17.77 -2.66 -17.46
C LEU A 219 -18.71 -3.84 -17.14
N PRO A 220 -18.19 -5.06 -16.97
CA PRO A 220 -19.00 -6.16 -16.48
C PRO A 220 -19.56 -5.86 -15.09
N ALA A 221 -20.87 -6.09 -14.92
CA ALA A 221 -21.54 -5.87 -13.63
C ALA A 221 -21.10 -6.89 -12.57
N ASP A 222 -20.72 -8.09 -12.97
CA ASP A 222 -20.19 -9.14 -12.09
C ASP A 222 -18.68 -8.99 -11.94
N TRP A 223 -18.24 -8.65 -10.73
CA TRP A 223 -16.82 -8.54 -10.37
C TRP A 223 -16.05 -9.88 -10.50
N ASN A 224 -16.73 -11.01 -10.45
CA ASN A 224 -16.08 -12.32 -10.56
C ASN A 224 -15.54 -12.62 -11.96
N VAL A 225 -15.99 -11.88 -12.98
CA VAL A 225 -15.48 -12.02 -14.35
C VAL A 225 -14.38 -11.02 -14.67
N TRP A 226 -14.03 -10.12 -13.76
CA TRP A 226 -12.91 -9.20 -13.93
C TRP A 226 -11.59 -9.95 -13.82
N PRO A 227 -10.55 -9.54 -14.57
CA PRO A 227 -9.20 -10.06 -14.37
C PRO A 227 -8.78 -9.97 -12.90
N ALA A 228 -8.21 -11.03 -12.41
CA ALA A 228 -7.85 -11.21 -11.01
C ALA A 228 -6.50 -11.91 -10.88
N LYS A 229 -6.09 -12.21 -9.65
CA LYS A 229 -4.87 -12.94 -9.34
C LYS A 229 -3.63 -12.25 -9.93
N GLU A 230 -2.73 -13.02 -10.54
CA GLU A 230 -1.44 -12.54 -11.05
C GLU A 230 -1.59 -11.37 -12.03
N ALA A 231 -2.51 -11.45 -12.97
CA ALA A 231 -2.72 -10.40 -13.98
C ALA A 231 -3.07 -9.04 -13.34
N LEU A 232 -3.96 -9.04 -12.35
CA LEU A 232 -4.30 -7.83 -11.61
C LEU A 232 -3.09 -7.30 -10.81
N MET A 233 -2.31 -8.20 -10.17
CA MET A 233 -1.15 -7.80 -9.37
C MET A 233 -0.05 -7.17 -10.23
N GLU A 234 0.19 -7.73 -11.42
CA GLU A 234 1.15 -7.18 -12.39
C GLU A 234 0.70 -5.82 -12.91
N ASN A 235 -0.57 -5.69 -13.31
CA ASN A 235 -1.15 -4.42 -13.74
C ASN A 235 -1.04 -3.34 -12.65
N MET A 236 -1.34 -3.69 -11.39
CA MET A 236 -1.18 -2.78 -10.26
C MET A 236 0.28 -2.37 -10.06
N ALA A 237 1.22 -3.30 -10.13
CA ALA A 237 2.63 -2.99 -9.99
C ALA A 237 3.12 -2.04 -11.09
N GLU A 238 2.69 -2.23 -12.34
CA GLU A 238 3.02 -1.33 -13.45
C GLU A 238 2.41 0.07 -13.28
N SER A 239 1.17 0.16 -12.80
CA SER A 239 0.55 1.44 -12.47
C SER A 239 1.29 2.17 -11.34
N ALA A 240 1.63 1.46 -10.27
CA ALA A 240 2.42 2.02 -9.18
C ALA A 240 3.80 2.49 -9.66
N LYS A 241 4.43 1.71 -10.56
CA LYS A 241 5.73 2.06 -11.13
C LYS A 241 5.70 3.38 -11.90
N ALA A 242 4.65 3.67 -12.66
CA ALA A 242 4.50 4.95 -13.33
C ALA A 242 4.54 6.12 -12.34
N THR A 243 3.86 5.99 -11.21
CA THR A 243 3.87 6.99 -10.13
C THR A 243 5.25 7.12 -9.48
N ILE A 244 5.92 6.01 -9.18
CA ILE A 244 7.27 6.00 -8.58
C ILE A 244 8.28 6.61 -9.54
N ASP A 245 8.26 6.23 -10.81
CA ASP A 245 9.17 6.75 -11.82
C ASP A 245 8.99 8.26 -12.04
N TYR A 246 7.77 8.79 -11.84
CA TYR A 246 7.47 10.21 -11.91
C TYR A 246 8.11 10.99 -10.74
N PHE A 247 7.91 10.56 -9.50
CA PHE A 247 8.45 11.24 -8.32
C PHE A 247 9.94 10.92 -8.06
N GLY A 248 10.44 9.81 -8.60
CA GLY A 248 11.82 9.38 -8.39
C GLY A 248 12.13 9.13 -6.91
N LYS A 249 13.12 9.85 -6.36
CA LYS A 249 13.49 9.75 -4.93
C LYS A 249 12.59 10.57 -3.99
N HIS A 250 11.66 11.37 -4.53
CA HIS A 250 10.80 12.29 -3.77
C HIS A 250 9.46 11.66 -3.40
N ILE A 251 9.46 10.35 -3.16
CA ILE A 251 8.31 9.59 -2.69
C ILE A 251 8.71 8.73 -1.51
N VAL A 252 7.92 8.74 -0.44
CA VAL A 252 8.15 7.97 0.79
C VAL A 252 6.87 7.29 1.26
N TYR A 253 6.99 6.25 2.07
CA TYR A 253 5.91 5.32 2.38
C TYR A 253 5.73 5.12 3.87
N ILE A 254 4.48 5.13 4.32
CA ILE A 254 4.08 4.75 5.68
C ILE A 254 2.90 3.78 5.59
N ASN A 255 3.02 2.62 6.21
CA ASN A 255 1.94 1.65 6.38
C ASN A 255 1.48 1.61 7.84
N VAL A 256 0.20 1.85 8.08
CA VAL A 256 -0.43 1.80 9.39
C VAL A 256 -1.23 0.51 9.50
N LEU A 257 -0.74 -0.42 10.32
CA LEU A 257 -1.28 -1.77 10.53
C LEU A 257 -2.22 -1.75 11.74
N ARG A 258 -3.40 -1.15 11.56
CA ARG A 258 -4.45 -1.05 12.58
C ARG A 258 -5.80 -1.40 11.97
N ARG A 259 -6.71 -1.98 12.78
CA ARG A 259 -8.06 -2.33 12.33
C ARG A 259 -8.06 -2.97 10.93
N MET A 260 -7.17 -3.93 10.75
CA MET A 260 -6.92 -4.59 9.48
C MET A 260 -8.03 -5.60 9.15
N SER A 261 -9.13 -5.09 8.62
CA SER A 261 -10.20 -5.95 8.08
C SER A 261 -9.69 -6.78 6.91
N VAL A 262 -10.31 -7.91 6.65
CA VAL A 262 -10.14 -8.68 5.40
C VAL A 262 -10.65 -7.91 4.20
N ASP A 263 -11.49 -6.89 4.42
CA ASP A 263 -12.03 -6.01 3.38
C ASP A 263 -11.30 -4.67 3.35
N CYS A 264 -11.33 -4.03 2.19
CA CYS A 264 -10.81 -2.68 2.00
C CYS A 264 -11.81 -1.66 2.56
N ASP A 265 -11.32 -0.45 2.89
CA ASP A 265 -12.16 0.70 3.23
C ASP A 265 -13.15 1.09 2.12
N CYS A 266 -12.98 0.54 0.90
CA CYS A 266 -13.96 0.66 -0.18
C CYS A 266 -15.21 -0.21 0.03
N ALA A 267 -15.24 -1.12 1.00
CA ALA A 267 -16.45 -1.80 1.41
C ALA A 267 -17.36 -0.93 2.30
N GLY A 268 -16.86 0.21 2.78
CA GLY A 268 -17.62 1.13 3.61
C GLY A 268 -18.16 0.46 4.88
N VAL A 269 -19.43 0.68 5.16
CA VAL A 269 -20.10 0.17 6.39
C VAL A 269 -20.28 -1.35 6.44
N ILE A 270 -20.12 -2.05 5.31
CA ILE A 270 -20.24 -3.52 5.24
C ILE A 270 -18.89 -4.24 5.41
N ALA A 271 -17.79 -3.49 5.60
CA ALA A 271 -16.49 -4.10 5.87
C ALA A 271 -16.56 -5.01 7.08
N ALA A 272 -15.99 -6.21 6.95
CA ALA A 272 -15.91 -7.16 8.06
C ALA A 272 -15.14 -6.57 9.24
N GLU A 273 -15.55 -6.90 10.47
CA GLU A 273 -14.83 -6.51 11.67
C GLU A 273 -13.44 -7.16 11.67
N PRO A 274 -12.37 -6.42 11.94
CA PRO A 274 -11.02 -6.97 12.06
C PRO A 274 -10.90 -8.03 13.16
N THR A 275 -10.28 -9.16 12.83
CA THR A 275 -10.02 -10.27 13.77
C THR A 275 -8.57 -10.27 14.25
N ILE A 276 -7.65 -9.73 13.45
CA ILE A 276 -6.24 -9.59 13.79
C ILE A 276 -6.01 -8.36 14.67
N PRO A 277 -5.16 -8.42 15.71
CA PRO A 277 -4.79 -7.26 16.52
C PRO A 277 -4.12 -6.16 15.69
N ASP A 278 -4.17 -4.94 16.21
CA ASP A 278 -3.35 -3.83 15.72
C ASP A 278 -1.87 -4.15 15.93
N ILE A 279 -1.03 -3.93 14.91
CA ILE A 279 0.39 -4.31 14.94
C ILE A 279 1.28 -3.10 15.19
N GLY A 280 1.06 -2.00 14.47
CA GLY A 280 1.92 -0.83 14.56
C GLY A 280 1.96 0.01 13.29
N ILE A 281 3.00 0.84 13.19
CA ILE A 281 3.25 1.70 12.04
C ILE A 281 4.65 1.39 11.49
N LEU A 282 4.76 1.27 10.16
CA LEU A 282 6.03 1.13 9.45
C LEU A 282 6.28 2.35 8.58
N ALA A 283 7.57 2.69 8.37
CA ALA A 283 7.99 3.75 7.46
C ALA A 283 9.26 3.35 6.70
N SER A 284 9.31 3.67 5.40
CA SER A 284 10.48 3.40 4.56
C SER A 284 10.51 4.34 3.35
N THR A 285 11.68 4.48 2.75
CA THR A 285 11.86 5.08 1.42
C THR A 285 11.77 4.04 0.29
N ASP A 286 11.57 2.77 0.62
CA ASP A 286 11.50 1.65 -0.32
C ASP A 286 10.14 0.96 -0.25
N ILE A 287 9.39 0.99 -1.37
CA ILE A 287 8.01 0.49 -1.44
C ILE A 287 7.92 -1.03 -1.32
N LEU A 288 8.88 -1.76 -1.89
CA LEU A 288 8.88 -3.22 -1.81
C LEU A 288 9.23 -3.67 -0.40
N ALA A 289 10.22 -3.03 0.22
CA ALA A 289 10.63 -3.34 1.59
C ALA A 289 9.51 -3.13 2.60
N ILE A 290 8.80 -2.00 2.51
CA ILE A 290 7.72 -1.71 3.48
C ILE A 290 6.52 -2.64 3.31
N ASP A 291 6.11 -2.95 2.08
CA ASP A 291 5.00 -3.87 1.84
C ASP A 291 5.38 -5.31 2.22
N GLN A 292 6.63 -5.73 1.93
CA GLN A 292 7.15 -7.03 2.39
C GLN A 292 7.16 -7.12 3.92
N ALA A 293 7.72 -6.12 4.60
CA ALA A 293 7.75 -6.08 6.07
C ALA A 293 6.34 -6.09 6.68
N SER A 294 5.40 -5.37 6.08
CA SER A 294 4.01 -5.35 6.54
C SER A 294 3.36 -6.74 6.44
N VAL A 295 3.56 -7.43 5.32
CA VAL A 295 3.08 -8.82 5.13
C VAL A 295 3.73 -9.76 6.12
N ASP A 296 5.06 -9.69 6.31
CA ASP A 296 5.79 -10.55 7.25
C ASP A 296 5.28 -10.38 8.69
N LEU A 297 4.98 -9.15 9.12
CA LEU A 297 4.41 -8.86 10.44
C LEU A 297 2.99 -9.43 10.58
N VAL A 298 2.16 -9.33 9.55
CA VAL A 298 0.83 -9.95 9.54
C VAL A 298 0.93 -11.48 9.67
N TYR A 299 1.87 -12.10 8.96
CA TYR A 299 2.07 -13.55 9.04
C TYR A 299 2.66 -14.03 10.38
N ALA A 300 3.38 -13.16 11.07
CA ALA A 300 3.94 -13.45 12.39
C ALA A 300 2.94 -13.27 13.54
N GLU A 301 1.85 -12.51 13.32
CA GLU A 301 0.88 -12.19 14.37
C GLU A 301 -0.04 -13.38 14.66
N MET A 302 -0.52 -13.45 15.91
CA MET A 302 -1.57 -14.40 16.30
C MET A 302 -2.94 -13.92 15.77
N ASN A 303 -3.89 -14.85 15.61
CA ASN A 303 -5.24 -14.57 15.11
C ASN A 303 -5.27 -13.93 13.72
N ASN A 304 -4.29 -14.26 12.90
CA ASN A 304 -4.11 -13.71 11.54
C ASN A 304 -4.84 -14.50 10.44
N MET A 305 -5.53 -15.59 10.80
CA MET A 305 -6.00 -16.62 9.84
C MET A 305 -6.87 -16.05 8.73
N ASP A 306 -7.80 -15.16 9.06
CA ASP A 306 -8.75 -14.61 8.09
C ASP A 306 -8.03 -13.69 7.08
N LEU A 307 -7.09 -12.87 7.57
CA LEU A 307 -6.33 -11.96 6.71
C LEU A 307 -5.30 -12.73 5.86
N VAL A 308 -4.64 -13.73 6.41
CA VAL A 308 -3.72 -14.62 5.69
C VAL A 308 -4.48 -15.40 4.60
N GLU A 309 -5.64 -15.95 4.93
CA GLU A 309 -6.50 -16.65 3.94
C GLU A 309 -6.91 -15.69 2.80
N ARG A 310 -7.31 -14.46 3.13
CA ARG A 310 -7.63 -13.44 2.13
C ARG A 310 -6.43 -13.14 1.24
N ILE A 311 -5.23 -12.97 1.78
CA ILE A 311 -4.01 -12.73 1.02
C ILE A 311 -3.71 -13.91 0.10
N GLU A 312 -3.74 -15.14 0.61
CA GLU A 312 -3.37 -16.33 -0.14
C GLU A 312 -4.41 -16.70 -1.21
N SER A 313 -5.71 -16.67 -0.87
CA SER A 313 -6.79 -17.04 -1.79
C SER A 313 -6.90 -16.10 -3.00
N ARG A 314 -6.46 -14.86 -2.85
CA ARG A 314 -6.42 -13.87 -3.93
C ARG A 314 -5.06 -13.78 -4.63
N HIS A 315 -4.10 -14.66 -4.31
CA HIS A 315 -2.72 -14.61 -4.81
C HIS A 315 -2.03 -13.27 -4.49
N GLY A 316 -2.40 -12.64 -3.36
CA GLY A 316 -1.94 -11.30 -2.98
C GLY A 316 -0.43 -11.16 -2.91
N LEU A 317 0.30 -12.24 -2.54
CA LEU A 317 1.76 -12.23 -2.49
C LEU A 317 2.43 -11.99 -3.87
N HIS A 318 1.69 -12.19 -4.97
CA HIS A 318 2.20 -11.86 -6.30
C HIS A 318 2.44 -10.36 -6.50
N GLN A 319 1.81 -9.48 -5.69
CA GLN A 319 2.14 -8.06 -5.65
C GLN A 319 3.63 -7.84 -5.37
N LEU A 320 4.18 -8.55 -4.38
CA LEU A 320 5.60 -8.46 -4.02
C LEU A 320 6.50 -9.02 -5.13
N THR A 321 6.08 -10.11 -5.77
CA THR A 321 6.79 -10.70 -6.91
C THR A 321 6.82 -9.74 -8.10
N ALA A 322 5.69 -9.15 -8.47
CA ALA A 322 5.59 -8.19 -9.57
C ALA A 322 6.46 -6.94 -9.33
N MET A 323 6.44 -6.39 -8.11
CA MET A 323 7.32 -5.28 -7.74
C MET A 323 8.81 -5.65 -7.87
N ARG A 324 9.19 -6.85 -7.45
CA ARG A 324 10.58 -7.34 -7.58
C ARG A 324 11.01 -7.46 -9.04
N GLU A 325 10.17 -8.04 -9.89
CA GLU A 325 10.42 -8.16 -11.34
C GLU A 325 10.59 -6.80 -12.01
N LEU A 326 9.80 -5.81 -11.61
CA LEU A 326 9.87 -4.43 -12.10
C LEU A 326 10.97 -3.59 -11.42
N LYS A 327 11.76 -4.19 -10.51
CA LYS A 327 12.84 -3.51 -9.79
C LYS A 327 12.39 -2.24 -9.07
N MET A 328 11.24 -2.31 -8.38
CA MET A 328 10.63 -1.18 -7.70
C MET A 328 11.20 -0.93 -6.30
N GLY A 329 12.09 -1.78 -5.81
CA GLY A 329 12.71 -1.69 -4.50
C GLY A 329 13.48 -2.97 -4.14
N ASN A 330 13.80 -3.09 -2.87
CA ASN A 330 14.57 -4.20 -2.32
C ASN A 330 13.67 -5.06 -1.42
N ASP A 331 13.59 -6.37 -1.66
CA ASP A 331 12.88 -7.33 -0.82
C ASP A 331 13.65 -7.75 0.44
N LYS A 332 14.92 -7.34 0.53
CA LYS A 332 15.77 -7.50 1.72
C LYS A 332 15.73 -6.20 2.51
N TYR A 333 15.32 -6.29 3.76
CA TYR A 333 15.20 -5.13 4.62
C TYR A 333 15.75 -5.40 6.02
N GLU A 334 16.10 -4.34 6.70
CA GLU A 334 16.39 -4.30 8.12
C GLU A 334 15.18 -3.67 8.83
N LEU A 335 14.55 -4.40 9.74
CA LEU A 335 13.45 -3.88 10.57
C LEU A 335 14.04 -3.20 11.81
N ILE A 336 13.88 -1.88 11.90
CA ILE A 336 14.43 -1.04 12.96
C ILE A 336 13.30 -0.59 13.88
N SER A 337 13.23 -1.16 15.10
CA SER A 337 12.29 -0.67 16.11
C SER A 337 12.74 0.69 16.65
N VAL A 338 11.77 1.59 16.81
CA VAL A 338 11.97 2.93 17.37
C VAL A 338 11.14 3.15 18.65
N ASP A 339 10.66 2.05 19.28
CA ASP A 339 9.95 2.04 20.56
C ASP A 339 10.88 2.32 21.73
#